data_116f287e9f80f85e83fc1d0f95277d2d
#
_entry.id   116f287e9f80f85e83fc1d0f95277d2d
#
_cell.length_a   1.000
_cell.length_b   1.000
_cell.length_c   1.000
_cell.angle_alpha   90.00
_cell.angle_beta   90.00
_cell.angle_gamma   90.00
#
_symmetry.space_group_name_H-M   'P 1'
#
loop_
_entity.id
_entity.type
_entity.pdbx_description
1 polymer ?
#
loop_
_entity_poly.entity_id
_entity_poly.type
_entity_poly.pdbx_seq_one_letter_code
_entity_poly.pdbx_strand_id
1 'polypeptide(L)'
;MSAIWRVLILIFLTVFSACGGSDSGKPENRIPDAEDAGIAEVPVRIDRFEQDLFKCTKETFVGDTLKLLRKYKSFFPLFAVDIIRIGGLKNPMFRENLLGFLNDPDVRSVYDEVQKQYPDVKFIQEGVAPALNRYHVLFPDSVIPNIVTMVSGFNYNVAATDSSVAISLDLYLGEKCKFYELLAMPAYKVKNMHRGQIVTDVIRGFLLANHEMNYPTDDLVSWMIYHGTINYVAMQLLPDVSEASIMAYDEAQLAWNRANEQKIWSHFIDQKLFYSTDFNNQVNYINDGPFTPGFTKETPPK
;
A
#
# COMPACT_ATOMS: atom_id res chain seq x y z
N MET A 1 -10.79 -25.88 -0.21
CA MET A 1 -10.87 -25.06 1.03
C MET A 1 -9.64 -25.36 1.83
N SER A 2 -8.64 -24.49 1.79
CA SER A 2 -7.36 -24.66 2.47
C SER A 2 -7.54 -24.55 3.99
N ALA A 3 -6.70 -25.24 4.77
CA ALA A 3 -6.71 -25.26 6.23
C ALA A 3 -6.66 -23.85 6.87
N ILE A 4 -6.19 -22.87 6.16
CA ILE A 4 -6.02 -21.47 6.54
C ILE A 4 -7.36 -20.79 6.90
N TRP A 5 -8.44 -21.10 6.19
CA TRP A 5 -9.78 -20.58 6.48
C TRP A 5 -10.38 -21.05 7.81
N ARG A 6 -9.98 -22.24 8.28
CA ARG A 6 -10.52 -22.78 9.54
C ARG A 6 -9.92 -22.10 10.77
N VAL A 7 -8.70 -21.57 10.67
CA VAL A 7 -8.06 -20.86 11.78
C VAL A 7 -8.65 -19.46 11.96
N LEU A 8 -8.95 -18.75 10.88
CA LEU A 8 -9.60 -17.41 10.94
C LEU A 8 -11.04 -17.48 11.50
N ILE A 9 -11.80 -18.52 11.16
CA ILE A 9 -13.17 -18.72 11.68
C ILE A 9 -13.16 -19.08 13.18
N LEU A 10 -12.15 -19.82 13.66
CA LEU A 10 -12.05 -20.20 15.07
C LEU A 10 -11.67 -19.01 15.98
N ILE A 11 -10.90 -18.06 15.48
CA ILE A 11 -10.56 -16.81 16.20
C ILE A 11 -11.80 -15.90 16.33
N PHE A 12 -12.72 -15.94 15.38
CA PHE A 12 -13.94 -15.11 15.38
C PHE A 12 -15.00 -15.55 16.39
N LEU A 13 -14.99 -16.81 16.82
CA LEU A 13 -16.02 -17.36 17.73
C LEU A 13 -15.74 -17.16 19.22
N THR A 14 -14.56 -16.69 19.62
CA THR A 14 -14.20 -16.49 21.03
C THR A 14 -14.36 -15.05 21.54
N VAL A 15 -14.73 -14.07 20.70
CA VAL A 15 -14.74 -12.64 21.05
C VAL A 15 -16.08 -12.12 21.60
N PHE A 16 -17.14 -12.94 21.74
CA PHE A 16 -18.46 -12.47 22.14
C PHE A 16 -18.79 -12.61 23.64
N SER A 17 -17.82 -12.52 24.53
CA SER A 17 -18.13 -12.55 25.99
C SER A 17 -17.17 -11.70 26.80
N ALA A 18 -17.22 -10.37 26.68
CA ALA A 18 -16.76 -9.47 27.73
C ALA A 18 -17.35 -8.06 27.55
N CYS A 19 -18.54 -7.82 28.08
CA CYS A 19 -18.97 -6.47 28.43
C CYS A 19 -18.54 -6.17 29.85
N GLY A 20 -17.78 -5.09 30.04
CA GLY A 20 -17.66 -4.46 31.37
C GLY A 20 -16.22 -4.15 31.79
N GLY A 21 -15.85 -2.86 31.82
CA GLY A 21 -14.66 -2.38 32.51
C GLY A 21 -13.87 -1.36 31.68
N SER A 22 -14.05 -0.09 32.03
CA SER A 22 -13.18 1.01 31.58
C SER A 22 -11.79 0.81 32.18
N ASP A 23 -10.85 0.34 31.35
CA ASP A 23 -9.42 0.48 31.63
C ASP A 23 -8.72 0.84 30.35
N SER A 24 -7.92 1.89 30.40
CA SER A 24 -7.12 2.40 29.28
C SER A 24 -5.91 1.50 29.00
N GLY A 25 -6.18 0.22 28.86
CA GLY A 25 -5.23 -0.84 28.54
C GLY A 25 -5.20 -1.12 27.03
N LYS A 26 -4.01 -1.37 26.51
CA LYS A 26 -3.77 -1.87 25.16
C LYS A 26 -4.73 -3.02 24.82
N PRO A 27 -5.28 -3.10 23.60
CA PRO A 27 -6.22 -4.16 23.24
C PRO A 27 -5.61 -5.54 23.50
N GLU A 28 -6.36 -6.36 24.24
CA GLU A 28 -5.98 -7.69 24.76
C GLU A 28 -5.70 -8.74 23.64
N ASN A 29 -5.93 -8.37 22.35
CA ASN A 29 -5.79 -9.22 21.15
C ASN A 29 -4.73 -8.70 20.17
N ARG A 30 -3.64 -8.12 20.66
CA ARG A 30 -2.53 -7.70 19.78
C ARG A 30 -1.74 -8.93 19.32
N ILE A 31 -1.38 -8.99 18.03
CA ILE A 31 -0.41 -9.97 17.53
C ILE A 31 0.92 -9.71 18.25
N PRO A 32 1.50 -10.73 18.90
CA PRO A 32 2.78 -10.57 19.58
C PRO A 32 3.90 -10.25 18.58
N ASP A 33 4.92 -9.57 19.05
CA ASP A 33 6.16 -9.42 18.31
C ASP A 33 6.82 -10.79 18.15
N ALA A 34 7.68 -10.97 17.15
CA ALA A 34 8.32 -12.27 16.87
C ALA A 34 9.11 -12.78 18.07
N GLU A 35 9.80 -11.89 18.81
CA GLU A 35 10.54 -12.22 20.03
C GLU A 35 9.60 -12.77 21.12
N ASP A 36 8.48 -12.09 21.37
CA ASP A 36 7.47 -12.51 22.36
C ASP A 36 6.80 -13.85 21.98
N ALA A 37 6.71 -14.12 20.68
CA ALA A 37 6.19 -15.39 20.15
C ALA A 37 7.23 -16.52 20.11
N GLY A 38 8.48 -16.25 20.45
CA GLY A 38 9.58 -17.21 20.35
C GLY A 38 9.96 -17.59 18.92
N ILE A 39 9.64 -16.72 17.95
CA ILE A 39 9.93 -16.90 16.52
C ILE A 39 11.12 -16.03 16.13
N ALA A 40 12.05 -16.60 15.35
CA ALA A 40 13.20 -15.85 14.86
C ALA A 40 12.75 -14.72 13.93
N GLU A 41 13.24 -13.50 14.15
CA GLU A 41 12.99 -12.38 13.25
C GLU A 41 13.56 -12.64 11.86
N VAL A 42 12.78 -12.29 10.86
CA VAL A 42 13.22 -12.30 9.46
C VAL A 42 13.79 -10.93 9.13
N PRO A 43 15.04 -10.86 8.61
CA PRO A 43 15.63 -9.57 8.25
C PRO A 43 14.90 -8.95 7.06
N VAL A 44 14.38 -7.74 7.25
CA VAL A 44 13.77 -6.94 6.19
C VAL A 44 14.82 -6.04 5.58
N ARG A 45 15.08 -6.20 4.28
CA ARG A 45 16.03 -5.37 3.54
C ARG A 45 15.30 -4.31 2.74
N ILE A 46 15.88 -3.10 2.71
CA ILE A 46 15.42 -2.01 1.86
C ILE A 46 16.49 -1.71 0.82
N ASP A 47 16.11 -1.77 -0.45
CA ASP A 47 16.96 -1.44 -1.59
C ASP A 47 16.50 -0.13 -2.24
N ARG A 48 17.43 0.80 -2.43
CA ARG A 48 17.19 2.10 -3.08
C ARG A 48 17.35 1.96 -4.60
N PHE A 49 16.29 1.44 -5.26
CA PHE A 49 16.35 1.20 -6.71
C PHE A 49 16.55 2.49 -7.49
N GLU A 50 15.91 3.58 -7.09
CA GLU A 50 16.07 4.87 -7.75
C GLU A 50 17.53 5.35 -7.73
N GLN A 51 18.25 5.11 -6.64
CA GLN A 51 19.66 5.50 -6.55
C GLN A 51 20.54 4.67 -7.48
N ASP A 52 20.25 3.37 -7.61
CA ASP A 52 21.01 2.50 -8.51
C ASP A 52 20.66 2.77 -9.98
N LEU A 53 19.37 2.99 -10.25
CA LEU A 53 18.86 3.27 -11.60
C LEU A 53 19.42 4.58 -12.17
N PHE A 54 19.41 5.66 -11.38
CA PHE A 54 19.83 6.99 -11.82
C PHE A 54 21.36 7.15 -11.96
N LYS A 55 22.15 6.13 -11.57
CA LYS A 55 23.59 6.04 -11.91
C LYS A 55 23.84 5.56 -13.33
N CYS A 56 22.85 5.00 -14.01
CA CYS A 56 22.98 4.47 -15.34
C CYS A 56 23.23 5.61 -16.35
N THR A 57 24.28 5.49 -17.12
CA THR A 57 24.64 6.46 -18.17
C THR A 57 24.68 5.78 -19.54
N LYS A 58 24.82 6.58 -20.61
CA LYS A 58 24.94 6.05 -21.95
C LYS A 58 26.16 5.11 -22.10
N GLU A 59 27.27 5.43 -21.44
CA GLU A 59 28.53 4.70 -21.47
C GLU A 59 28.46 3.39 -20.68
N THR A 60 27.79 3.40 -19.54
CA THR A 60 27.72 2.25 -18.61
C THR A 60 26.47 1.40 -18.79
N PHE A 61 25.56 1.78 -19.70
CA PHE A 61 24.21 1.23 -19.86
C PHE A 61 24.12 -0.29 -19.76
N VAL A 62 24.90 -1.02 -20.55
CA VAL A 62 24.83 -2.48 -20.61
C VAL A 62 25.23 -3.10 -19.26
N GLY A 63 26.34 -2.61 -18.68
CA GLY A 63 26.80 -3.11 -17.38
C GLY A 63 25.82 -2.81 -16.26
N ASP A 64 25.24 -1.62 -16.24
CA ASP A 64 24.35 -1.19 -15.17
C ASP A 64 22.99 -1.86 -15.28
N THR A 65 22.41 -1.99 -16.47
CA THR A 65 21.16 -2.75 -16.66
C THR A 65 21.32 -4.22 -16.27
N LEU A 66 22.45 -4.85 -16.52
CA LEU A 66 22.73 -6.21 -16.05
C LEU A 66 22.84 -6.29 -14.52
N LYS A 67 23.44 -5.29 -13.86
CA LYS A 67 23.48 -5.23 -12.39
C LYS A 67 22.06 -5.05 -11.80
N LEU A 68 21.27 -4.14 -12.40
CA LEU A 68 19.87 -3.93 -11.99
C LEU A 68 19.05 -5.22 -12.13
N LEU A 69 19.16 -5.93 -13.24
CA LEU A 69 18.49 -7.20 -13.45
C LEU A 69 18.87 -8.26 -12.40
N ARG A 70 20.15 -8.36 -12.07
CA ARG A 70 20.62 -9.33 -11.06
C ARG A 70 20.12 -8.97 -9.67
N LYS A 71 20.15 -7.68 -9.29
CA LYS A 71 19.79 -7.22 -7.97
C LYS A 71 18.28 -7.20 -7.76
N TYR A 72 17.55 -6.65 -8.73
CA TYR A 72 16.11 -6.37 -8.60
C TYR A 72 15.22 -7.40 -9.32
N LYS A 73 15.81 -8.40 -9.99
CA LYS A 73 15.11 -9.54 -10.60
C LYS A 73 13.85 -9.14 -11.39
N SER A 74 12.67 -9.65 -10.99
CA SER A 74 11.39 -9.36 -11.62
C SER A 74 10.92 -7.90 -11.47
N PHE A 75 11.41 -7.19 -10.46
CA PHE A 75 11.01 -5.80 -10.24
C PHE A 75 11.49 -4.85 -11.33
N PHE A 76 12.75 -4.95 -11.80
CA PHE A 76 13.25 -4.04 -12.84
C PHE A 76 12.48 -4.17 -14.17
N PRO A 77 12.19 -5.37 -14.71
CA PRO A 77 11.28 -5.51 -15.84
C PRO A 77 9.88 -4.94 -15.61
N LEU A 78 9.27 -5.20 -14.44
CA LEU A 78 7.97 -4.64 -14.05
C LEU A 78 8.01 -3.11 -14.04
N PHE A 79 9.04 -2.52 -13.46
CA PHE A 79 9.23 -1.07 -13.45
C PHE A 79 9.26 -0.48 -14.86
N ALA A 80 10.02 -1.11 -15.77
CA ALA A 80 10.16 -0.62 -17.14
C ALA A 80 8.88 -0.77 -17.97
N VAL A 81 8.17 -1.90 -17.82
CA VAL A 81 7.00 -2.22 -18.65
C VAL A 81 5.73 -1.59 -18.11
N ASP A 82 5.46 -1.75 -16.81
CA ASP A 82 4.17 -1.44 -16.23
C ASP A 82 4.15 -0.07 -15.53
N ILE A 83 5.26 0.32 -14.89
CA ILE A 83 5.33 1.57 -14.11
C ILE A 83 5.66 2.76 -15.01
N ILE A 84 6.83 2.77 -15.66
CA ILE A 84 7.24 3.88 -16.53
C ILE A 84 6.93 3.66 -18.02
N ARG A 85 6.45 2.49 -18.40
CA ARG A 85 5.88 2.13 -19.72
C ARG A 85 6.79 2.41 -20.90
N ILE A 86 8.09 2.18 -20.73
CA ILE A 86 9.09 2.35 -21.79
C ILE A 86 9.30 1.10 -22.66
N GLY A 87 8.58 0.02 -22.33
CA GLY A 87 8.70 -1.28 -23.01
C GLY A 87 9.69 -2.22 -22.33
N GLY A 88 9.62 -3.49 -22.71
CA GLY A 88 10.46 -4.53 -22.13
C GLY A 88 11.90 -4.50 -22.65
N LEU A 89 12.78 -5.21 -21.94
CA LEU A 89 14.22 -5.31 -22.20
C LEU A 89 14.58 -5.79 -23.63
N LYS A 90 13.67 -6.49 -24.29
CA LYS A 90 13.84 -6.96 -25.68
C LYS A 90 13.41 -5.93 -26.72
N ASN A 91 12.81 -4.81 -26.30
CA ASN A 91 12.42 -3.74 -27.19
C ASN A 91 13.67 -3.06 -27.76
N PRO A 92 13.82 -2.92 -29.07
CA PRO A 92 14.97 -2.23 -29.68
C PRO A 92 15.18 -0.80 -29.18
N MET A 93 14.09 -0.12 -28.80
CA MET A 93 14.12 1.26 -28.28
C MET A 93 14.30 1.33 -26.75
N PHE A 94 14.47 0.18 -26.06
CA PHE A 94 14.55 0.16 -24.60
C PHE A 94 15.65 1.07 -24.05
N ARG A 95 16.83 1.03 -24.68
CA ARG A 95 17.98 1.86 -24.28
C ARG A 95 17.66 3.34 -24.37
N GLU A 96 17.18 3.76 -25.52
CA GLU A 96 16.83 5.15 -25.82
C GLU A 96 15.73 5.65 -24.89
N ASN A 97 14.69 4.84 -24.70
CA ASN A 97 13.58 5.18 -23.84
C ASN A 97 14.00 5.28 -22.37
N LEU A 98 14.80 4.33 -21.85
CA LEU A 98 15.29 4.39 -20.48
C LEU A 98 16.21 5.59 -20.26
N LEU A 99 17.15 5.83 -21.17
CA LEU A 99 18.02 7.01 -21.08
C LEU A 99 17.23 8.31 -21.24
N GLY A 100 16.17 8.32 -22.05
CA GLY A 100 15.23 9.43 -22.16
C GLY A 100 14.58 9.74 -20.82
N PHE A 101 14.00 8.73 -20.15
CA PHE A 101 13.42 8.86 -18.82
C PHE A 101 14.45 9.38 -17.78
N LEU A 102 15.64 8.78 -17.75
CA LEU A 102 16.68 9.14 -16.78
C LEU A 102 17.27 10.54 -16.99
N ASN A 103 17.23 11.08 -18.18
CA ASN A 103 17.78 12.40 -18.52
C ASN A 103 16.69 13.47 -18.71
N ASP A 104 15.43 13.11 -18.57
CA ASP A 104 14.34 14.06 -18.61
C ASP A 104 14.51 15.09 -17.46
N PRO A 105 14.49 16.41 -17.74
CA PRO A 105 14.73 17.45 -16.73
C PRO A 105 13.73 17.43 -15.58
N ASP A 106 12.46 17.11 -15.85
CA ASP A 106 11.41 17.08 -14.84
C ASP A 106 11.59 15.86 -13.93
N VAL A 107 11.86 14.69 -14.51
CA VAL A 107 12.17 13.45 -13.78
C VAL A 107 13.42 13.62 -12.91
N ARG A 108 14.47 14.29 -13.43
CA ARG A 108 15.68 14.61 -12.66
C ARG A 108 15.37 15.53 -11.48
N SER A 109 14.58 16.58 -11.70
CA SER A 109 14.18 17.50 -10.64
C SER A 109 13.40 16.81 -9.54
N VAL A 110 12.53 15.85 -9.89
CA VAL A 110 11.80 15.01 -8.93
C VAL A 110 12.75 14.09 -8.18
N TYR A 111 13.67 13.41 -8.87
CA TYR A 111 14.69 12.57 -8.24
C TYR A 111 15.53 13.36 -7.23
N ASP A 112 16.00 14.54 -7.59
CA ASP A 112 16.81 15.39 -6.71
C ASP A 112 16.03 15.81 -5.45
N GLU A 113 14.74 16.15 -5.58
CA GLU A 113 13.88 16.47 -4.44
C GLU A 113 13.67 15.25 -3.54
N VAL A 114 13.47 14.05 -4.13
CA VAL A 114 13.39 12.79 -3.39
C VAL A 114 14.69 12.52 -2.60
N GLN A 115 15.87 12.70 -3.23
CA GLN A 115 17.15 12.49 -2.53
C GLN A 115 17.37 13.49 -1.41
N LYS A 116 16.93 14.72 -1.59
CA LYS A 116 16.99 15.77 -0.56
C LYS A 116 16.07 15.47 0.62
N GLN A 117 14.85 15.04 0.37
CA GLN A 117 13.85 14.77 1.42
C GLN A 117 14.08 13.43 2.10
N TYR A 118 14.60 12.44 1.37
CA TYR A 118 14.87 11.08 1.82
C TYR A 118 16.35 10.71 1.65
N PRO A 119 17.28 11.40 2.37
CA PRO A 119 18.71 11.06 2.30
C PRO A 119 18.97 9.63 2.80
N ASP A 120 18.15 9.16 3.73
CA ASP A 120 18.07 7.77 4.17
C ASP A 120 16.62 7.30 4.27
N VAL A 121 16.44 5.98 4.40
CA VAL A 121 15.13 5.33 4.49
C VAL A 121 15.00 4.43 5.72
N LYS A 122 15.80 4.70 6.77
CA LYS A 122 15.78 3.90 8.01
C LYS A 122 14.40 3.85 8.65
N PHE A 123 13.68 4.98 8.64
CA PHE A 123 12.32 5.04 9.18
C PHE A 123 11.35 4.06 8.51
N ILE A 124 11.57 3.75 7.21
CA ILE A 124 10.75 2.74 6.52
C ILE A 124 11.08 1.35 7.10
N GLN A 125 12.38 1.07 7.26
CA GLN A 125 12.80 -0.21 7.84
C GLN A 125 12.29 -0.36 9.28
N GLU A 126 12.44 0.69 10.09
CA GLU A 126 12.00 0.72 11.49
C GLU A 126 10.48 0.51 11.64
N GLY A 127 9.69 0.99 10.68
CA GLY A 127 8.24 0.79 10.69
C GLY A 127 7.78 -0.52 10.05
N VAL A 128 8.40 -0.92 8.94
CA VAL A 128 7.97 -2.08 8.15
C VAL A 128 8.48 -3.40 8.74
N ALA A 129 9.72 -3.45 9.27
CA ALA A 129 10.30 -4.70 9.76
C ALA A 129 9.49 -5.32 10.92
N PRO A 130 9.08 -4.58 11.98
CA PRO A 130 8.23 -5.15 13.02
C PRO A 130 6.88 -5.65 12.48
N ALA A 131 6.26 -4.90 11.56
CA ALA A 131 4.98 -5.29 10.97
C ALA A 131 5.08 -6.59 10.15
N LEU A 132 6.10 -6.73 9.32
CA LEU A 132 6.32 -7.95 8.55
C LEU A 132 6.72 -9.14 9.44
N ASN A 133 7.44 -8.91 10.53
CA ASN A 133 7.74 -9.95 11.51
C ASN A 133 6.48 -10.41 12.25
N ARG A 134 5.55 -9.50 12.63
CA ARG A 134 4.22 -9.90 13.15
C ARG A 134 3.42 -10.68 12.12
N TYR A 135 3.49 -10.29 10.84
CA TYR A 135 2.87 -11.06 9.77
C TYR A 135 3.44 -12.48 9.69
N HIS A 136 4.76 -12.63 9.80
CA HIS A 136 5.43 -13.94 9.82
C HIS A 136 5.01 -14.82 11.01
N VAL A 137 4.72 -14.23 12.17
CA VAL A 137 4.14 -14.95 13.32
C VAL A 137 2.80 -15.58 12.95
N LEU A 138 1.94 -14.86 12.21
CA LEU A 138 0.65 -15.38 11.76
C LEU A 138 0.76 -16.38 10.60
N PHE A 139 1.72 -16.16 9.73
CA PHE A 139 1.91 -16.90 8.48
C PHE A 139 3.37 -17.35 8.33
N PRO A 140 3.83 -18.36 9.09
CA PRO A 140 5.24 -18.76 9.14
C PRO A 140 5.81 -19.24 7.79
N ASP A 141 4.94 -19.77 6.93
CA ASP A 141 5.34 -20.25 5.60
C ASP A 141 5.38 -19.14 4.54
N SER A 142 5.03 -17.91 4.91
CA SER A 142 5.00 -16.79 3.95
C SER A 142 6.39 -16.25 3.66
N VAL A 143 6.59 -15.83 2.42
CA VAL A 143 7.82 -15.14 2.01
C VAL A 143 7.74 -13.69 2.44
N ILE A 144 8.69 -13.24 3.26
CA ILE A 144 8.84 -11.82 3.61
C ILE A 144 9.57 -11.11 2.46
N PRO A 145 8.95 -10.10 1.83
CA PRO A 145 9.53 -9.43 0.67
C PRO A 145 10.66 -8.48 1.05
N ASN A 146 11.57 -8.24 0.10
CA ASN A 146 12.42 -7.05 0.17
C ASN A 146 11.58 -5.80 -0.12
N ILE A 147 11.91 -4.71 0.56
CA ILE A 147 11.31 -3.43 0.24
C ILE A 147 12.21 -2.69 -0.74
N VAL A 148 11.61 -2.12 -1.77
CA VAL A 148 12.30 -1.37 -2.81
C VAL A 148 11.75 0.05 -2.86
N THR A 149 12.61 1.06 -2.77
CA THR A 149 12.17 2.43 -3.04
C THR A 149 12.39 2.75 -4.52
N MET A 150 11.54 3.61 -5.09
CA MET A 150 11.62 4.00 -6.49
C MET A 150 11.21 5.47 -6.68
N VAL A 151 11.49 6.00 -7.86
CA VAL A 151 10.90 7.23 -8.43
C VAL A 151 10.21 6.83 -9.71
N SER A 152 8.89 6.91 -9.73
CA SER A 152 8.05 6.45 -10.84
C SER A 152 7.65 7.55 -11.82
N GLY A 153 7.97 8.82 -11.53
CA GLY A 153 7.41 9.97 -12.24
C GLY A 153 5.90 10.13 -11.94
N PHE A 154 5.50 9.89 -10.70
CA PHE A 154 4.12 9.98 -10.18
C PHE A 154 3.12 8.99 -10.80
N ASN A 155 3.61 7.92 -11.42
CA ASN A 155 2.74 6.98 -12.13
C ASN A 155 2.19 5.86 -11.24
N TYR A 156 2.91 5.47 -10.20
CA TYR A 156 2.56 4.28 -9.40
C TYR A 156 2.93 4.46 -7.94
N ASN A 157 2.00 4.15 -7.05
CA ASN A 157 2.21 4.30 -5.60
C ASN A 157 3.01 3.11 -5.02
N VAL A 158 2.41 1.93 -5.03
CA VAL A 158 2.98 0.68 -4.53
C VAL A 158 2.87 -0.38 -5.62
N ALA A 159 3.95 -1.11 -5.85
CA ALA A 159 3.98 -2.25 -6.77
C ALA A 159 4.57 -3.46 -6.05
N ALA A 160 4.05 -4.65 -6.32
CA ALA A 160 4.53 -5.88 -5.72
C ALA A 160 4.94 -6.90 -6.79
N THR A 161 5.93 -7.70 -6.44
CA THR A 161 6.35 -8.90 -7.16
C THR A 161 6.40 -10.07 -6.16
N ASP A 162 6.66 -11.27 -6.62
CA ASP A 162 6.79 -12.47 -5.76
C ASP A 162 7.80 -12.31 -4.61
N SER A 163 8.73 -11.37 -4.69
CA SER A 163 9.83 -11.22 -3.72
C SER A 163 10.10 -9.80 -3.26
N SER A 164 9.33 -8.82 -3.75
CA SER A 164 9.58 -7.41 -3.43
C SER A 164 8.28 -6.61 -3.39
N VAL A 165 8.21 -5.65 -2.46
CA VAL A 165 7.22 -4.57 -2.47
C VAL A 165 7.95 -3.26 -2.70
N ALA A 166 7.56 -2.54 -3.75
CA ALA A 166 8.15 -1.26 -4.12
C ALA A 166 7.24 -0.10 -3.77
N ILE A 167 7.83 0.99 -3.25
CA ILE A 167 7.14 2.24 -2.89
C ILE A 167 7.77 3.42 -3.63
N SER A 168 6.94 4.26 -4.22
CA SER A 168 7.37 5.42 -5.02
C SER A 168 7.51 6.65 -4.14
N LEU A 169 8.74 7.03 -3.80
CA LEU A 169 9.01 8.13 -2.88
C LEU A 169 8.55 9.50 -3.40
N ASP A 170 8.47 9.66 -4.71
CA ASP A 170 7.96 10.88 -5.37
C ASP A 170 6.47 11.16 -5.07
N LEU A 171 5.71 10.14 -4.67
CA LEU A 171 4.32 10.28 -4.21
C LEU A 171 4.19 10.60 -2.71
N TYR A 172 5.29 10.90 -2.01
CA TYR A 172 5.26 11.21 -0.57
C TYR A 172 6.10 12.44 -0.20
N LEU A 173 6.24 13.38 -1.13
CA LEU A 173 7.01 14.62 -0.93
C LEU A 173 6.29 15.66 -0.06
N GLY A 174 5.07 15.34 0.40
CA GLY A 174 4.27 16.21 1.27
C GLY A 174 3.31 17.11 0.49
N GLU A 175 2.27 17.56 1.19
CA GLU A 175 1.13 18.26 0.61
C GLU A 175 1.51 19.53 -0.17
N LYS A 176 2.60 20.21 0.24
CA LYS A 176 3.10 21.45 -0.40
C LYS A 176 4.06 21.20 -1.56
N CYS A 177 4.17 19.96 -2.04
CA CYS A 177 5.05 19.64 -3.14
C CYS A 177 4.59 20.32 -4.45
N LYS A 178 5.45 21.17 -5.02
CA LYS A 178 5.17 21.92 -6.25
C LYS A 178 4.78 21.04 -7.44
N PHE A 179 5.29 19.82 -7.51
CA PHE A 179 5.01 18.90 -8.60
C PHE A 179 3.57 18.42 -8.59
N TYR A 180 2.95 18.27 -7.41
CA TYR A 180 1.54 17.87 -7.29
C TYR A 180 0.60 18.94 -7.82
N GLU A 181 0.93 20.21 -7.58
CA GLU A 181 0.19 21.33 -8.13
C GLU A 181 0.34 21.41 -9.66
N LEU A 182 1.57 21.30 -10.18
CA LEU A 182 1.85 21.30 -11.62
C LEU A 182 1.13 20.17 -12.36
N LEU A 183 0.97 19.01 -11.73
CA LEU A 183 0.27 17.85 -12.27
C LEU A 183 -1.24 17.89 -12.02
N ALA A 184 -1.75 18.95 -11.39
CA ALA A 184 -3.16 19.10 -10.99
C ALA A 184 -3.69 17.87 -10.23
N MET A 185 -2.87 17.31 -9.33
CA MET A 185 -3.26 16.16 -8.55
C MET A 185 -4.44 16.48 -7.63
N PRO A 186 -5.42 15.57 -7.51
CA PRO A 186 -6.59 15.81 -6.67
C PRO A 186 -6.21 16.02 -5.20
N ALA A 187 -6.76 17.06 -4.56
CA ALA A 187 -6.40 17.43 -3.18
C ALA A 187 -6.63 16.28 -2.18
N TYR A 188 -7.68 15.46 -2.37
CA TYR A 188 -7.96 14.31 -1.50
C TYR A 188 -6.85 13.24 -1.54
N LYS A 189 -6.15 13.09 -2.68
CA LYS A 189 -4.98 12.21 -2.79
C LYS A 189 -3.75 12.84 -2.15
N VAL A 190 -3.48 14.11 -2.50
CA VAL A 190 -2.30 14.86 -2.04
C VAL A 190 -2.22 14.90 -0.51
N LYS A 191 -3.34 14.99 0.17
CA LYS A 191 -3.46 14.97 1.63
C LYS A 191 -2.74 13.76 2.28
N ASN A 192 -2.78 12.60 1.64
CA ASN A 192 -2.15 11.37 2.13
C ASN A 192 -0.75 11.14 1.54
N MET A 193 -0.27 12.04 0.66
CA MET A 193 1.04 11.91 0.00
C MET A 193 2.17 12.52 0.85
N HIS A 194 2.36 12.00 2.05
CA HIS A 194 3.37 12.46 3.00
C HIS A 194 4.13 11.29 3.65
N ARG A 195 5.31 11.60 4.18
CA ARG A 195 6.23 10.62 4.80
C ARG A 195 5.56 9.65 5.78
N GLY A 196 4.62 10.14 6.59
CA GLY A 196 3.93 9.33 7.60
C GLY A 196 3.08 8.21 7.03
N GLN A 197 2.65 8.32 5.77
CA GLN A 197 1.80 7.32 5.11
C GLN A 197 2.59 6.16 4.47
N ILE A 198 3.91 6.32 4.25
CA ILE A 198 4.74 5.34 3.51
C ILE A 198 4.65 3.93 4.12
N VAL A 199 4.84 3.80 5.43
CA VAL A 199 4.84 2.49 6.10
C VAL A 199 3.48 1.81 5.97
N THR A 200 2.41 2.55 6.18
CA THR A 200 1.03 2.07 6.03
C THR A 200 0.78 1.55 4.61
N ASP A 201 1.15 2.31 3.60
CA ASP A 201 0.92 1.95 2.21
C ASP A 201 1.78 0.76 1.76
N VAL A 202 3.01 0.65 2.25
CA VAL A 202 3.85 -0.56 2.03
C VAL A 202 3.18 -1.81 2.60
N ILE A 203 2.71 -1.76 3.85
CA ILE A 203 2.05 -2.91 4.49
C ILE A 203 0.72 -3.23 3.82
N ARG A 204 -0.11 -2.24 3.49
CA ARG A 204 -1.35 -2.49 2.75
C ARG A 204 -1.09 -3.05 1.36
N GLY A 205 -0.12 -2.51 0.63
CA GLY A 205 0.27 -3.02 -0.68
C GLY A 205 0.80 -4.46 -0.62
N PHE A 206 1.57 -4.79 0.42
CA PHE A 206 2.01 -6.16 0.69
C PHE A 206 0.82 -7.10 0.94
N LEU A 207 -0.12 -6.69 1.79
CA LEU A 207 -1.31 -7.49 2.09
C LEU A 207 -2.18 -7.72 0.85
N LEU A 208 -2.44 -6.67 0.06
CA LEU A 208 -3.20 -6.78 -1.19
C LEU A 208 -2.55 -7.73 -2.20
N ALA A 209 -1.22 -7.76 -2.27
CA ALA A 209 -0.49 -8.64 -3.18
C ALA A 209 -0.46 -10.12 -2.72
N ASN A 210 -0.56 -10.36 -1.41
CA ASN A 210 -0.44 -11.72 -0.85
C ASN A 210 -1.78 -12.36 -0.46
N HIS A 211 -2.85 -11.59 -0.44
CA HIS A 211 -4.19 -12.07 -0.13
C HIS A 211 -5.12 -11.77 -1.29
N GLU A 212 -5.34 -12.76 -2.13
CA GLU A 212 -6.31 -12.64 -3.22
C GLU A 212 -7.75 -12.63 -2.69
N MET A 213 -8.60 -11.85 -3.35
CA MET A 213 -10.03 -11.93 -3.13
C MET A 213 -10.54 -13.32 -3.57
N ASN A 214 -10.92 -14.13 -2.60
CA ASN A 214 -11.39 -15.50 -2.84
C ASN A 214 -12.74 -15.72 -2.15
N TYR A 215 -13.76 -15.01 -2.64
CA TYR A 215 -15.14 -15.16 -2.20
C TYR A 215 -15.97 -15.88 -3.26
N PRO A 216 -17.07 -16.56 -2.87
CA PRO A 216 -17.92 -17.30 -3.82
C PRO A 216 -18.60 -16.41 -4.86
N THR A 217 -18.79 -15.14 -4.55
CA THR A 217 -19.46 -14.15 -5.40
C THR A 217 -18.58 -12.92 -5.59
N ASP A 218 -18.64 -12.34 -6.79
CA ASP A 218 -17.97 -11.09 -7.15
C ASP A 218 -18.96 -9.92 -6.98
N ASP A 219 -19.53 -9.80 -5.79
CA ASP A 219 -20.46 -8.73 -5.45
C ASP A 219 -19.82 -7.65 -4.56
N LEU A 220 -20.52 -6.52 -4.42
CA LEU A 220 -19.99 -5.37 -3.72
C LEU A 220 -19.67 -5.68 -2.25
N VAL A 221 -20.49 -6.46 -1.55
CA VAL A 221 -20.23 -6.81 -0.15
C VAL A 221 -18.99 -7.70 0.00
N SER A 222 -18.73 -8.58 -0.95
CA SER A 222 -17.51 -9.40 -0.98
C SER A 222 -16.26 -8.51 -1.09
N TRP A 223 -16.27 -7.50 -1.95
CA TRP A 223 -15.20 -6.50 -2.06
C TRP A 223 -15.06 -5.66 -0.80
N MET A 224 -16.16 -5.22 -0.19
CA MET A 224 -16.13 -4.48 1.07
C MET A 224 -15.50 -5.31 2.19
N ILE A 225 -15.88 -6.60 2.32
CA ILE A 225 -15.31 -7.50 3.31
C ILE A 225 -13.82 -7.72 3.03
N TYR A 226 -13.44 -7.91 1.77
CA TYR A 226 -12.04 -8.09 1.38
C TYR A 226 -11.18 -6.88 1.81
N HIS A 227 -11.54 -5.66 1.40
CA HIS A 227 -10.80 -4.47 1.78
C HIS A 227 -10.86 -4.18 3.29
N GLY A 228 -11.99 -4.44 3.93
CA GLY A 228 -12.14 -4.36 5.38
C GLY A 228 -11.19 -5.31 6.11
N THR A 229 -11.04 -6.54 5.61
CA THR A 229 -10.10 -7.54 6.15
C THR A 229 -8.65 -7.08 5.98
N ILE A 230 -8.27 -6.54 4.82
CA ILE A 230 -6.93 -5.98 4.57
C ILE A 230 -6.63 -4.86 5.58
N ASN A 231 -7.55 -3.93 5.76
CA ASN A 231 -7.37 -2.83 6.71
C ASN A 231 -7.29 -3.33 8.16
N TYR A 232 -8.15 -4.29 8.55
CA TYR A 232 -8.11 -4.89 9.88
C TYR A 232 -6.77 -5.58 10.17
N VAL A 233 -6.27 -6.37 9.23
CA VAL A 233 -4.95 -7.00 9.37
C VAL A 233 -3.86 -5.95 9.45
N ALA A 234 -3.89 -4.91 8.61
CA ALA A 234 -2.95 -3.80 8.68
C ALA A 234 -2.94 -3.11 10.06
N MET A 235 -4.10 -2.89 10.67
CA MET A 235 -4.21 -2.36 12.05
C MET A 235 -3.53 -3.26 13.08
N GLN A 236 -3.66 -4.58 12.94
CA GLN A 236 -3.00 -5.54 13.84
C GLN A 236 -1.48 -5.57 13.65
N LEU A 237 -1.01 -5.39 12.42
CA LEU A 237 0.42 -5.35 12.10
C LEU A 237 1.09 -4.02 12.48
N LEU A 238 0.33 -2.94 12.51
CA LEU A 238 0.77 -1.56 12.78
C LEU A 238 0.03 -0.97 13.99
N PRO A 239 0.16 -1.55 15.19
CA PRO A 239 -0.65 -1.16 16.35
C PRO A 239 -0.42 0.27 16.85
N ASP A 240 0.70 0.89 16.48
CA ASP A 240 1.04 2.25 16.87
C ASP A 240 0.62 3.30 15.81
N VAL A 241 0.01 2.85 14.69
CA VAL A 241 -0.56 3.70 13.65
C VAL A 241 -2.05 3.88 13.90
N SER A 242 -2.54 5.12 13.77
CA SER A 242 -3.97 5.40 13.99
C SER A 242 -4.85 4.72 12.94
N GLU A 243 -6.08 4.34 13.34
CA GLU A 243 -7.08 3.80 12.43
C GLU A 243 -7.33 4.75 11.25
N ALA A 244 -7.38 6.06 11.50
CA ALA A 244 -7.56 7.06 10.45
C ALA A 244 -6.44 6.96 9.38
N SER A 245 -5.19 6.82 9.80
CA SER A 245 -4.06 6.66 8.88
C SER A 245 -4.13 5.34 8.08
N ILE A 246 -4.54 4.23 8.72
CA ILE A 246 -4.75 2.95 8.01
C ILE A 246 -5.85 3.06 6.96
N MET A 247 -6.92 3.77 7.28
CA MET A 247 -8.06 3.99 6.38
C MET A 247 -7.81 5.10 5.36
N ALA A 248 -6.64 5.77 5.41
CA ALA A 248 -6.32 6.97 4.64
C ALA A 248 -7.34 8.12 4.84
N TYR A 249 -7.90 8.22 6.04
CA TYR A 249 -8.84 9.27 6.47
C TYR A 249 -8.14 10.29 7.36
N ASP A 250 -8.75 11.47 7.50
CA ASP A 250 -8.52 12.30 8.67
C ASP A 250 -9.47 11.93 9.83
N GLU A 251 -9.19 12.49 11.02
CA GLU A 251 -9.99 12.21 12.21
C GLU A 251 -11.45 12.66 12.06
N ALA A 252 -11.71 13.74 11.31
CA ALA A 252 -13.07 14.22 11.07
C ALA A 252 -13.84 13.25 10.16
N GLN A 253 -13.19 12.69 9.15
CA GLN A 253 -13.77 11.68 8.26
C GLN A 253 -14.08 10.39 9.02
N LEU A 254 -13.15 9.93 9.87
CA LEU A 254 -13.37 8.76 10.69
C LEU A 254 -14.53 8.96 11.69
N ALA A 255 -14.57 10.12 12.35
CA ALA A 255 -15.66 10.47 13.26
C ALA A 255 -17.01 10.55 12.53
N TRP A 256 -17.02 11.12 11.31
CA TRP A 256 -18.24 11.18 10.50
C TRP A 256 -18.74 9.77 10.14
N ASN A 257 -17.86 8.86 9.71
CA ASN A 257 -18.22 7.47 9.37
C ASN A 257 -18.87 6.78 10.57
N ARG A 258 -18.26 6.87 11.73
CA ARG A 258 -18.79 6.28 12.98
C ARG A 258 -20.16 6.86 13.36
N ALA A 259 -20.32 8.18 13.24
CA ALA A 259 -21.59 8.84 13.55
C ALA A 259 -22.71 8.56 12.53
N ASN A 260 -22.39 8.15 11.32
CA ASN A 260 -23.34 7.92 10.24
C ASN A 260 -23.45 6.44 9.81
N GLU A 261 -22.88 5.50 10.55
CA GLU A 261 -22.87 4.08 10.21
C GLU A 261 -24.27 3.56 9.83
N GLN A 262 -25.28 3.86 10.64
CA GLN A 262 -26.67 3.46 10.35
C GLN A 262 -27.20 4.01 9.01
N LYS A 263 -26.85 5.26 8.66
CA LYS A 263 -27.26 5.86 7.39
C LYS A 263 -26.55 5.20 6.21
N ILE A 264 -25.27 4.86 6.39
CA ILE A 264 -24.49 4.16 5.39
C ILE A 264 -25.12 2.80 5.10
N TRP A 265 -25.39 2.01 6.15
CA TRP A 265 -26.07 0.72 6.02
C TRP A 265 -27.44 0.83 5.36
N SER A 266 -28.29 1.78 5.78
CA SER A 266 -29.62 2.01 5.18
C SER A 266 -29.50 2.33 3.69
N HIS A 267 -28.55 3.19 3.29
CA HIS A 267 -28.31 3.50 1.88
C HIS A 267 -28.00 2.25 1.05
N PHE A 268 -27.08 1.40 1.52
CA PHE A 268 -26.71 0.17 0.82
C PHE A 268 -27.88 -0.82 0.71
N ILE A 269 -28.72 -0.92 1.76
CA ILE A 269 -29.93 -1.76 1.76
C ILE A 269 -30.97 -1.22 0.77
N ASP A 270 -31.31 0.07 0.88
CA ASP A 270 -32.38 0.71 0.11
C ASP A 270 -32.06 0.73 -1.40
N GLN A 271 -30.78 0.93 -1.73
CA GLN A 271 -30.29 0.89 -3.11
C GLN A 271 -29.96 -0.52 -3.60
N LYS A 272 -30.12 -1.56 -2.75
CA LYS A 272 -29.83 -2.97 -3.06
C LYS A 272 -28.39 -3.21 -3.55
N LEU A 273 -27.43 -2.51 -2.97
CA LEU A 273 -26.04 -2.48 -3.44
C LEU A 273 -25.22 -3.69 -3.01
N PHE A 274 -25.47 -4.25 -1.83
CA PHE A 274 -24.60 -5.28 -1.23
C PHE A 274 -24.31 -6.46 -2.17
N TYR A 275 -25.33 -6.97 -2.82
CA TYR A 275 -25.21 -8.13 -3.71
C TYR A 275 -25.15 -7.73 -5.20
N SER A 276 -24.83 -6.49 -5.47
CA SER A 276 -24.64 -6.01 -6.84
C SER A 276 -23.30 -6.49 -7.39
N THR A 277 -23.35 -7.12 -8.55
CA THR A 277 -22.17 -7.48 -9.37
C THR A 277 -21.94 -6.47 -10.50
N ASP A 278 -22.64 -5.34 -10.49
CA ASP A 278 -22.43 -4.28 -11.45
C ASP A 278 -21.08 -3.60 -11.21
N PHE A 279 -20.21 -3.67 -12.21
CA PHE A 279 -18.88 -3.06 -12.19
C PHE A 279 -18.91 -1.56 -11.83
N ASN A 280 -19.93 -0.81 -12.26
CA ASN A 280 -20.05 0.59 -11.92
C ASN A 280 -20.27 0.80 -10.41
N ASN A 281 -21.00 -0.10 -9.75
CA ASN A 281 -21.16 -0.04 -8.29
C ASN A 281 -19.85 -0.35 -7.58
N GLN A 282 -19.09 -1.32 -8.06
CA GLN A 282 -17.75 -1.62 -7.50
C GLN A 282 -16.84 -0.40 -7.66
N VAL A 283 -16.74 0.18 -8.86
CA VAL A 283 -15.97 1.41 -9.12
C VAL A 283 -16.42 2.55 -8.21
N ASN A 284 -17.73 2.72 -8.06
CA ASN A 284 -18.30 3.84 -7.32
C ASN A 284 -18.12 3.74 -5.81
N TYR A 285 -17.98 2.55 -5.22
CA TYR A 285 -17.94 2.37 -3.77
C TYR A 285 -16.64 1.74 -3.24
N ILE A 286 -15.79 1.18 -4.12
CA ILE A 286 -14.53 0.55 -3.72
C ILE A 286 -13.31 1.36 -4.18
N ASN A 287 -13.36 1.93 -5.40
CA ASN A 287 -12.21 2.66 -5.94
C ASN A 287 -12.10 4.06 -5.34
N ASP A 288 -10.87 4.59 -5.34
CA ASP A 288 -10.59 5.97 -4.96
C ASP A 288 -11.48 6.99 -5.66
N GLY A 289 -11.98 7.93 -4.90
CA GLY A 289 -12.76 9.03 -5.44
C GLY A 289 -12.96 10.15 -4.42
N PRO A 290 -13.25 11.36 -4.88
CA PRO A 290 -13.44 12.51 -3.98
C PRO A 290 -14.72 12.41 -3.15
N PHE A 291 -15.69 11.63 -3.59
CA PHE A 291 -17.00 11.50 -2.94
C PHE A 291 -17.55 10.09 -3.10
N THR A 292 -18.24 9.60 -2.07
CA THR A 292 -19.06 8.40 -2.18
C THR A 292 -20.45 8.76 -2.74
N PRO A 293 -20.93 8.09 -3.82
CA PRO A 293 -22.26 8.36 -4.38
C PRO A 293 -23.36 8.18 -3.35
N GLY A 294 -24.39 9.02 -3.45
CA GLY A 294 -25.53 8.99 -2.52
C GLY A 294 -25.34 9.76 -1.22
N PHE A 295 -24.12 10.25 -0.96
CA PHE A 295 -23.80 11.08 0.19
C PHE A 295 -23.43 12.50 -0.25
N THR A 296 -23.53 13.47 0.66
CA THR A 296 -23.23 14.87 0.39
C THR A 296 -21.71 15.13 0.32
N LYS A 297 -21.32 16.37 -0.05
CA LYS A 297 -19.90 16.79 -0.09
C LYS A 297 -19.16 16.71 1.25
N GLU A 298 -19.87 16.45 2.34
CA GLU A 298 -19.33 16.30 3.70
C GLU A 298 -18.88 14.87 4.00
N THR A 299 -19.12 13.93 3.09
CA THR A 299 -18.66 12.56 3.25
C THR A 299 -17.16 12.44 3.00
N PRO A 300 -16.48 11.52 3.70
CA PRO A 300 -15.10 11.20 3.36
C PRO A 300 -14.99 10.71 1.91
N PRO A 301 -13.83 10.90 1.26
CA PRO A 301 -13.52 10.18 0.03
C PRO A 301 -13.59 8.68 0.28
N LYS A 302 -13.83 7.96 -0.79
CA LYS A 302 -13.93 6.48 -0.77
C LYS A 302 -12.66 5.83 -0.28
#